data_e97b12236be466218beb2bd4f6a822b5
#
_entry.id   e97b12236be466218beb2bd4f6a822b5
#
_cell.length_a   1.000
_cell.length_b   1.000
_cell.length_c   1.000
_cell.angle_alpha   90.00
_cell.angle_beta   90.00
_cell.angle_gamma   90.00
#
_symmetry.space_group_name_H-M   'P 1'
#
loop_
_entity.id
_entity.type
_entity.pdbx_description
1 polymer ?
#
loop_
_entity_poly.entity_id
_entity_poly.type
_entity_poly.pdbx_seq_one_letter_code
_entity_poly.pdbx_strand_id
1 'polypeptide(L)'
;ALELIFIKGKINNTYNVGSGKRVTNLYLINKIQNIFKKKLKIDVNYKLIQYVTDRPGHDKSYKIDSKKIRSQLNWQNKISLEHGLEETISWFINNNNWLKHTKKNYKGERLGLK
;
A
#
# COMPACT_ATOMS: atom_id res chain seq x y z
N ALA A 1 12.82 3.19 -8.41
CA ALA A 1 13.86 2.61 -7.54
C ALA A 1 14.59 1.46 -8.23
N LEU A 2 13.85 0.43 -8.73
CA LEU A 2 14.46 -0.76 -9.34
C LEU A 2 15.41 -0.43 -10.49
N GLU A 3 14.98 0.40 -11.43
CA GLU A 3 15.82 0.89 -12.54
C GLU A 3 17.11 1.56 -12.03
N LEU A 4 16.98 2.42 -11.02
CA LEU A 4 18.13 3.13 -10.45
C LEU A 4 19.10 2.17 -9.75
N ILE A 5 18.59 1.15 -9.06
CA ILE A 5 19.40 0.11 -8.43
C ILE A 5 20.11 -0.71 -9.50
N PHE A 6 19.43 -1.06 -10.59
CA PHE A 6 20.01 -1.82 -11.70
C PHE A 6 21.18 -1.05 -12.36
N ILE A 7 21.01 0.26 -12.59
CA ILE A 7 22.02 1.07 -13.29
C ILE A 7 23.17 1.50 -12.35
N LYS A 8 22.89 1.84 -11.10
CA LYS A 8 23.86 2.48 -10.18
C LYS A 8 24.07 1.74 -8.86
N GLY A 9 23.33 0.66 -8.63
CA GLY A 9 23.48 -0.12 -7.40
C GLY A 9 24.82 -0.83 -7.33
N LYS A 10 25.36 -0.95 -6.13
CA LYS A 10 26.58 -1.73 -5.92
C LYS A 10 26.25 -3.21 -5.84
N ILE A 11 27.03 -4.05 -6.51
CA ILE A 11 26.91 -5.52 -6.48
C ILE A 11 27.00 -6.00 -5.02
N ASN A 12 26.24 -7.04 -4.68
CA ASN A 12 26.14 -7.61 -3.33
C ASN A 12 25.61 -6.63 -2.25
N ASN A 13 24.90 -5.57 -2.68
CA ASN A 13 24.24 -4.66 -1.75
C ASN A 13 22.73 -4.81 -1.78
N THR A 14 22.11 -4.72 -0.60
CA THR A 14 20.66 -4.67 -0.40
C THR A 14 20.22 -3.22 -0.21
N TYR A 15 19.11 -2.86 -0.84
CA TYR A 15 18.50 -1.54 -0.72
C TYR A 15 17.04 -1.66 -0.28
N ASN A 16 16.71 -1.07 0.85
CA ASN A 16 15.32 -0.92 1.27
C ASN A 16 14.68 0.26 0.54
N VAL A 17 13.48 0.06 0.03
CA VAL A 17 12.71 1.08 -0.69
C VAL A 17 11.42 1.36 0.06
N GLY A 18 11.20 2.59 0.47
CA GLY A 18 10.00 2.99 1.18
C GLY A 18 9.89 4.50 1.32
N SER A 19 8.69 4.98 1.57
CA SER A 19 8.43 6.41 1.73
C SER A 19 9.08 7.03 2.96
N GLY A 20 9.44 6.21 3.96
CA GLY A 20 9.87 6.67 5.29
C GLY A 20 8.73 7.21 6.15
N LYS A 21 7.52 7.32 5.62
CA LYS A 21 6.33 7.74 6.38
C LYS A 21 5.70 6.55 7.09
N ARG A 22 5.21 6.79 8.28
CA ARG A 22 4.45 5.83 9.08
C ARG A 22 3.01 6.33 9.17
N VAL A 23 2.08 5.49 8.76
CA VAL A 23 0.64 5.80 8.83
C VAL A 23 -0.08 4.64 9.53
N THR A 24 -1.18 4.95 10.22
CA THR A 24 -2.04 3.92 10.83
C THR A 24 -2.98 3.32 9.78
N ASN A 25 -3.45 2.10 10.02
CA ASN A 25 -4.46 1.47 9.17
C ASN A 25 -5.73 2.30 9.08
N LEU A 26 -6.18 2.91 10.20
CA LEU A 26 -7.35 3.79 10.21
C LEU A 26 -7.15 5.03 9.35
N TYR A 27 -5.96 5.65 9.39
CA TYR A 27 -5.64 6.76 8.51
C TYR A 27 -5.75 6.35 7.04
N LEU A 28 -5.18 5.19 6.68
CA LEU A 28 -5.22 4.68 5.32
C LEU A 28 -6.65 4.39 4.86
N ILE A 29 -7.45 3.72 5.69
CA ILE A 29 -8.86 3.42 5.41
C ILE A 29 -9.65 4.70 5.20
N ASN A 30 -9.50 5.71 6.07
CA ASN A 30 -10.17 7.00 5.92
C ASN A 30 -9.79 7.71 4.61
N LYS A 31 -8.52 7.64 4.21
CA LYS A 31 -8.08 8.18 2.91
C LYS A 31 -8.74 7.46 1.74
N ILE A 32 -8.79 6.13 1.77
CA ILE A 32 -9.45 5.31 0.75
C ILE A 32 -10.94 5.65 0.66
N GLN A 33 -11.65 5.72 1.79
CA GLN A 33 -13.07 6.10 1.83
C GLN A 33 -13.31 7.49 1.20
N ASN A 34 -12.46 8.46 1.52
CA ASN A 34 -12.57 9.81 0.95
C ASN A 34 -12.35 9.83 -0.57
N ILE A 35 -11.47 8.97 -1.09
CA ILE A 35 -11.24 8.84 -2.53
C ILE A 35 -12.50 8.24 -3.20
N PHE A 36 -13.08 7.18 -2.63
CA PHE A 36 -14.33 6.60 -3.13
C PHE A 36 -15.47 7.62 -3.15
N LYS A 37 -15.65 8.36 -2.06
CA LYS A 37 -16.68 9.41 -1.96
C LYS A 37 -16.49 10.49 -3.03
N LYS A 38 -15.26 10.99 -3.21
CA LYS A 38 -14.97 12.06 -4.17
C LYS A 38 -15.07 11.60 -5.63
N LYS A 39 -14.49 10.44 -5.96
CA LYS A 39 -14.37 9.98 -7.37
C LYS A 39 -15.59 9.21 -7.85
N LEU A 40 -16.19 8.40 -7.00
CA LEU A 40 -17.29 7.50 -7.37
C LEU A 40 -18.65 7.98 -6.85
N LYS A 41 -18.68 9.05 -6.05
CA LYS A 41 -19.89 9.50 -5.33
C LYS A 41 -20.53 8.37 -4.50
N ILE A 42 -19.75 7.38 -4.11
CA ILE A 42 -20.18 6.29 -3.26
C ILE A 42 -19.83 6.67 -1.82
N ASP A 43 -20.85 6.80 -0.98
CA ASP A 43 -20.64 6.99 0.46
C ASP A 43 -20.31 5.64 1.10
N VAL A 44 -19.01 5.38 1.25
CA VAL A 44 -18.52 4.19 1.94
C VAL A 44 -18.70 4.39 3.43
N ASN A 45 -19.74 3.79 3.98
CA ASN A 45 -20.15 3.94 5.38
C ASN A 45 -19.11 3.31 6.33
N TYR A 46 -18.89 3.95 7.49
CA TYR A 46 -18.11 3.42 8.61
C TYR A 46 -18.57 2.03 9.11
N LYS A 47 -19.81 1.62 8.81
CA LYS A 47 -20.33 0.27 9.09
C LYS A 47 -19.52 -0.86 8.47
N LEU A 48 -18.66 -0.56 7.49
CA LEU A 48 -17.75 -1.54 6.90
C LEU A 48 -16.46 -1.75 7.71
N ILE A 49 -16.23 -0.94 8.75
CA ILE A 49 -15.05 -1.07 9.60
C ILE A 49 -15.43 -1.94 10.81
N GLN A 50 -14.81 -3.10 10.92
CA GLN A 50 -14.96 -3.99 12.07
C GLN A 50 -13.62 -4.09 12.82
N TYR A 51 -13.68 -3.82 14.13
CA TYR A 51 -12.55 -4.08 15.02
C TYR A 51 -12.55 -5.57 15.41
N VAL A 52 -11.42 -6.20 15.28
CA VAL A 52 -11.27 -7.61 15.56
C VAL A 52 -10.04 -7.85 16.43
N THR A 53 -10.01 -8.97 17.17
CA THR A 53 -8.82 -9.37 17.92
C THR A 53 -7.65 -9.54 16.95
N ASP A 54 -6.50 -9.00 17.32
CA ASP A 54 -5.31 -9.10 16.48
C ASP A 54 -4.74 -10.52 16.52
N ARG A 55 -4.03 -10.91 15.45
CA ARG A 55 -3.33 -12.19 15.41
C ARG A 55 -2.09 -12.15 16.30
N PRO A 56 -1.68 -13.27 16.92
CA PRO A 56 -0.43 -13.34 17.66
C PRO A 56 0.77 -12.94 16.79
N GLY A 57 1.68 -12.14 17.34
CA GLY A 57 2.89 -11.69 16.63
C GLY A 57 2.66 -10.68 15.51
N HIS A 58 1.49 -10.01 15.46
CA HIS A 58 1.24 -8.98 14.48
C HIS A 58 2.05 -7.70 14.76
N ASP A 59 2.74 -7.21 13.74
CA ASP A 59 3.47 -5.95 13.84
C ASP A 59 2.52 -4.77 13.92
N LYS A 60 2.66 -3.97 14.98
CA LYS A 60 1.83 -2.77 15.19
C LYS A 60 2.04 -1.69 14.11
N SER A 61 3.16 -1.74 13.40
CA SER A 61 3.46 -0.75 12.37
C SER A 61 4.69 -1.11 11.55
N TYR A 62 4.72 -0.64 10.33
CA TYR A 62 5.84 -0.78 9.43
C TYR A 62 6.44 0.59 9.10
N LYS A 63 7.75 0.71 9.25
CA LYS A 63 8.52 1.87 8.79
C LYS A 63 9.80 1.35 8.16
N ILE A 64 9.89 1.47 6.85
CA ILE A 64 11.06 1.04 6.09
C ILE A 64 12.07 2.18 6.08
N ASP A 65 13.29 1.92 6.55
CA ASP A 65 14.39 2.87 6.45
C ASP A 65 15.03 2.80 5.06
N SER A 66 14.83 3.84 4.27
CA SER A 66 15.38 3.99 2.92
C SER A 66 16.54 4.99 2.85
N LYS A 67 17.22 5.27 3.97
CA LYS A 67 18.37 6.20 4.00
C LYS A 67 19.48 5.76 3.05
N LYS A 68 19.80 4.47 2.99
CA LYS A 68 20.87 3.95 2.16
C LYS A 68 20.65 4.23 0.67
N ILE A 69 19.46 3.93 0.14
CA ILE A 69 19.17 4.20 -1.28
C ILE A 69 19.13 5.70 -1.56
N ARG A 70 18.65 6.52 -0.62
CA ARG A 70 18.64 7.97 -0.76
C ARG A 70 20.04 8.56 -0.81
N SER A 71 20.92 8.17 0.12
CA SER A 71 22.29 8.70 0.21
C SER A 71 23.20 8.18 -0.89
N GLN A 72 23.09 6.89 -1.26
CA GLN A 72 24.01 6.29 -2.23
C GLN A 72 23.57 6.46 -3.68
N LEU A 73 22.26 6.43 -3.93
CA LEU A 73 21.72 6.47 -5.30
C LEU A 73 20.91 7.75 -5.58
N ASN A 74 20.83 8.68 -4.63
CA ASN A 74 20.03 9.92 -4.75
C ASN A 74 18.56 9.66 -5.11
N TRP A 75 18.00 8.53 -4.62
CA TRP A 75 16.62 8.18 -4.86
C TRP A 75 15.67 9.00 -3.99
N GLN A 76 14.56 9.45 -4.56
CA GLN A 76 13.50 10.15 -3.85
C GLN A 76 12.12 9.64 -4.26
N ASN A 77 11.17 9.72 -3.33
CA ASN A 77 9.76 9.47 -3.65
C ASN A 77 9.25 10.58 -4.57
N LYS A 78 8.78 10.23 -5.75
CA LYS A 78 8.17 11.18 -6.69
C LYS A 78 6.66 11.31 -6.51
N ILE A 79 6.02 10.30 -5.94
CA ILE A 79 4.56 10.21 -5.80
C ILE A 79 4.21 10.25 -4.32
N SER A 80 3.25 11.10 -3.94
CA SER A 80 2.71 11.13 -2.58
C SER A 80 1.84 9.89 -2.32
N LEU A 81 1.63 9.55 -1.02
CA LEU A 81 0.74 8.44 -0.64
C LEU A 81 -0.68 8.67 -1.18
N GLU A 82 -1.19 9.88 -1.06
CA GLU A 82 -2.52 10.27 -1.51
C GLU A 82 -2.69 10.07 -3.01
N HIS A 83 -1.75 10.58 -3.80
CA HIS A 83 -1.80 10.44 -5.25
C HIS A 83 -1.65 8.99 -5.68
N GLY A 84 -0.72 8.24 -5.09
CA GLY A 84 -0.55 6.82 -5.37
C GLY A 84 -1.78 5.98 -5.03
N LEU A 85 -2.49 6.30 -3.93
CA LEU A 85 -3.76 5.66 -3.60
C LEU A 85 -4.84 5.97 -4.62
N GLU A 86 -4.94 7.23 -5.06
CA GLU A 86 -5.92 7.64 -6.07
C GLU A 86 -5.70 6.93 -7.40
N GLU A 87 -4.46 6.84 -7.86
CA GLU A 87 -4.10 6.11 -9.08
C GLU A 87 -4.39 4.61 -8.94
N THR A 88 -4.01 4.00 -7.82
CA THR A 88 -4.23 2.59 -7.54
C THR A 88 -5.73 2.25 -7.53
N ILE A 89 -6.55 3.02 -6.81
CA ILE A 89 -7.99 2.82 -6.76
C ILE A 89 -8.61 2.99 -8.16
N SER A 90 -8.22 4.03 -8.88
CA SER A 90 -8.69 4.27 -10.25
C SER A 90 -8.34 3.12 -11.18
N TRP A 91 -7.13 2.56 -11.04
CA TRP A 91 -6.71 1.41 -11.83
C TRP A 91 -7.57 0.17 -11.52
N PHE A 92 -7.81 -0.14 -10.24
CA PHE A 92 -8.65 -1.27 -9.84
C PHE A 92 -10.09 -1.14 -10.38
N ILE A 93 -10.65 0.06 -10.36
CA ILE A 93 -11.99 0.32 -10.90
C ILE A 93 -12.04 0.05 -12.40
N ASN A 94 -11.04 0.52 -13.14
CA ASN A 94 -10.97 0.40 -14.59
C ASN A 94 -10.57 -1.01 -15.05
N ASN A 95 -9.98 -1.83 -14.18
CA ASN A 95 -9.49 -3.18 -14.50
C ASN A 95 -10.25 -4.29 -13.75
N ASN A 96 -11.58 -4.17 -13.68
CA ASN A 96 -12.44 -5.10 -12.95
C ASN A 96 -12.33 -6.56 -13.45
N ASN A 97 -12.08 -6.77 -14.73
CA ASN A 97 -11.88 -8.11 -15.29
C ASN A 97 -10.62 -8.78 -14.73
N TRP A 98 -9.55 -8.03 -14.57
CA TRP A 98 -8.33 -8.51 -13.91
C TRP A 98 -8.60 -8.90 -12.46
N LEU A 99 -9.34 -8.08 -11.71
CA LEU A 99 -9.77 -8.39 -10.34
C LEU A 99 -10.58 -9.68 -10.24
N LYS A 100 -11.53 -9.89 -11.16
CA LYS A 100 -12.34 -11.12 -11.20
C LYS A 100 -11.48 -12.36 -11.41
N HIS A 101 -10.48 -12.29 -12.27
CA HIS A 101 -9.55 -13.40 -12.53
C HIS A 101 -8.66 -13.71 -11.31
N THR A 102 -8.09 -12.70 -10.67
CA THR A 102 -7.20 -12.91 -9.52
C THR A 102 -7.93 -13.38 -8.27
N LYS A 103 -9.23 -13.07 -8.13
CA LYS A 103 -10.05 -13.46 -6.97
C LYS A 103 -10.65 -14.86 -7.07
N LYS A 104 -10.42 -15.63 -8.13
CA LYS A 104 -11.06 -16.95 -8.31
C LYS A 104 -10.94 -17.89 -7.10
N ASN A 105 -9.84 -17.83 -6.38
CA ASN A 105 -9.54 -18.72 -5.24
C ASN A 105 -9.63 -18.04 -3.88
N TYR A 106 -9.96 -16.74 -3.80
CA TYR A 106 -10.04 -16.00 -2.54
C TYR A 106 -11.48 -15.61 -2.24
N LYS A 107 -12.03 -16.16 -1.16
CA LYS A 107 -13.42 -15.94 -0.73
C LYS A 107 -13.60 -14.79 0.26
N GLY A 108 -12.56 -14.02 0.54
CA GLY A 108 -12.59 -12.92 1.51
C GLY A 108 -12.39 -13.36 2.97
N GLU A 109 -11.98 -14.60 3.20
CA GLU A 109 -11.70 -15.11 4.54
C GLU A 109 -10.50 -14.42 5.18
N ARG A 110 -10.53 -14.32 6.49
CA ARG A 110 -9.45 -13.75 7.28
C ARG A 110 -8.26 -14.72 7.30
N LEU A 111 -7.15 -14.31 6.69
CA LEU A 111 -5.92 -15.10 6.64
C LEU A 111 -5.14 -15.02 7.97
N GLY A 112 -4.43 -16.09 8.33
CA GLY A 112 -3.53 -16.13 9.50
C GLY A 112 -4.19 -16.40 10.84
N LEU A 113 -5.45 -16.80 10.86
CA LEU A 113 -6.10 -17.44 11.99
C LEU A 113 -6.17 -18.94 11.69
N LYS A 114 -5.44 -19.75 12.43
CA LYS A 114 -5.69 -21.16 12.59
C LYS A 114 -6.27 -21.36 13.96
#